data_9829a56ed38d767ca6ef29ed01b11226
#
_entry.id   9829a56ed38d767ca6ef29ed01b11226
#
_cell.length_a   1.000
_cell.length_b   1.000
_cell.length_c   1.000
_cell.angle_alpha   90.00
_cell.angle_beta   90.00
_cell.angle_gamma   90.00
#
_symmetry.space_group_name_H-M   'P 1'
#
loop_
_entity.id
_entity.type
_entity.pdbx_description
1 polymer ?
#
loop_
_entity_poly.entity_id
_entity_poly.type
_entity_poly.pdbx_seq_one_letter_code
_entity_poly.pdbx_strand_id
1 'polypeptide(L)'
;MTSVAASVVEVLARALTDRPDEVRVKESLHRGTTLVELYVGSGELGRVIGKQGRTAAALRTLASVAGEKEGKSVTLEIRDTPYKD
;
A
#
# COMPACT_ATOMS: atom_id res chain seq x y z
N MET A 1 -8.38 -12.94 -5.35
CA MET A 1 -9.22 -11.74 -5.31
C MET A 1 -8.57 -10.70 -4.40
N THR A 2 -8.45 -9.49 -4.89
CA THR A 2 -7.80 -8.41 -4.16
C THR A 2 -8.71 -7.88 -3.06
N SER A 3 -8.18 -7.69 -1.85
CA SER A 3 -8.95 -7.11 -0.75
C SER A 3 -9.26 -5.64 -1.03
N VAL A 4 -10.28 -5.10 -0.35
CA VAL A 4 -10.60 -3.68 -0.46
C VAL A 4 -9.39 -2.84 -0.01
N ALA A 5 -8.71 -3.26 1.05
CA ALA A 5 -7.53 -2.54 1.54
C ALA A 5 -6.44 -2.45 0.46
N ALA A 6 -6.14 -3.57 -0.21
CA ALA A 6 -5.13 -3.57 -1.27
C ALA A 6 -5.56 -2.68 -2.44
N SER A 7 -6.84 -2.72 -2.81
CA SER A 7 -7.35 -1.87 -3.90
C SER A 7 -7.25 -0.39 -3.57
N VAL A 8 -7.59 -0.02 -2.34
CA VAL A 8 -7.50 1.38 -1.89
C VAL A 8 -6.03 1.85 -1.94
N VAL A 9 -5.11 1.04 -1.43
CA VAL A 9 -3.69 1.36 -1.46
C VAL A 9 -3.20 1.55 -2.89
N GLU A 10 -3.59 0.65 -3.78
CA GLU A 10 -3.16 0.73 -5.17
C GLU A 10 -3.65 2.00 -5.86
N VAL A 11 -4.93 2.32 -5.72
CA VAL A 11 -5.51 3.52 -6.34
C VAL A 11 -4.81 4.78 -5.82
N LEU A 12 -4.61 4.87 -4.50
CA LEU A 12 -3.99 6.04 -3.91
C LEU A 12 -2.52 6.16 -4.30
N ALA A 13 -1.79 5.05 -4.30
CA ALA A 13 -0.37 5.06 -4.68
C ALA A 13 -0.21 5.51 -6.14
N ARG A 14 -1.06 5.02 -7.03
CA ARG A 14 -1.01 5.42 -8.44
C ARG A 14 -1.30 6.89 -8.62
N ALA A 15 -2.15 7.47 -7.78
CA ALA A 15 -2.46 8.89 -7.84
C ALA A 15 -1.31 9.76 -7.33
N LEU A 16 -0.45 9.21 -6.47
CA LEU A 16 0.60 9.97 -5.81
C LEU A 16 1.96 9.90 -6.52
N THR A 17 2.23 8.81 -7.21
CA THR A 17 3.51 8.61 -7.89
C THR A 17 3.51 9.23 -9.29
N ASP A 18 4.69 9.57 -9.79
CA ASP A 18 4.86 10.03 -11.17
C ASP A 18 4.96 8.85 -12.15
N ARG A 19 5.06 7.62 -11.64
CA ARG A 19 5.15 6.42 -12.48
C ARG A 19 4.12 5.39 -12.02
N PRO A 20 2.83 5.66 -12.28
CA PRO A 20 1.77 4.77 -11.82
C PRO A 20 1.83 3.37 -12.42
N ASP A 21 2.41 3.23 -13.61
CA ASP A 21 2.57 1.93 -14.26
C ASP A 21 3.59 1.04 -13.53
N GLU A 22 4.39 1.60 -12.63
CA GLU A 22 5.36 0.84 -11.84
C GLU A 22 4.86 0.49 -10.45
N VAL A 23 3.64 0.91 -10.11
CA VAL A 23 3.04 0.56 -8.81
C VAL A 23 2.59 -0.89 -8.84
N ARG A 24 2.96 -1.64 -7.80
CA ARG A 24 2.52 -3.02 -7.60
C ARG A 24 2.09 -3.18 -6.15
N VAL A 25 1.05 -3.95 -5.95
CA VAL A 25 0.55 -4.26 -4.61
C VAL A 25 0.47 -5.77 -4.49
N LYS A 26 1.04 -6.29 -3.42
CA LYS A 26 0.99 -7.71 -3.12
C LYS A 26 0.32 -7.88 -1.77
N GLU A 27 -0.57 -8.86 -1.66
CA GLU A 27 -1.15 -9.16 -0.36
C GLU A 27 -0.93 -10.62 0.00
N SER A 28 -0.79 -10.87 1.30
CA SER A 28 -0.63 -12.21 1.82
C SER A 28 -1.25 -12.27 3.20
N LEU A 29 -1.53 -13.50 3.66
CA LEU A 29 -2.12 -13.70 4.97
C LEU A 29 -1.04 -14.23 5.91
N HIS A 30 -0.86 -13.55 7.03
CA HIS A 30 0.12 -13.90 8.05
C HIS A 30 -0.56 -13.97 9.40
N ARG A 31 -0.74 -15.18 9.94
CA ARG A 31 -1.30 -15.37 11.29
C ARG A 31 -2.59 -14.58 11.51
N GLY A 32 -3.49 -14.64 10.52
CA GLY A 32 -4.78 -13.96 10.62
C GLY A 32 -4.73 -12.48 10.26
N THR A 33 -3.56 -11.93 9.96
CA THR A 33 -3.42 -10.54 9.53
C THR A 33 -3.13 -10.47 8.05
N THR A 34 -3.84 -9.62 7.33
CA THR A 34 -3.57 -9.37 5.92
C THR A 34 -2.41 -8.40 5.80
N LEU A 35 -1.34 -8.84 5.18
CA LEU A 35 -0.19 -7.98 4.89
C LEU A 35 -0.34 -7.45 3.48
N VAL A 36 -0.36 -6.12 3.35
CA VAL A 36 -0.38 -5.44 2.06
C VAL A 36 0.98 -4.81 1.85
N GLU A 37 1.66 -5.20 0.78
CA GLU A 37 2.97 -4.66 0.44
C GLU A 37 2.83 -3.78 -0.79
N LEU A 38 3.21 -2.52 -0.65
CA LEU A 38 3.17 -1.54 -1.73
C LEU A 38 4.58 -1.35 -2.29
N TYR A 39 4.72 -1.55 -3.58
CA TYR A 39 5.98 -1.34 -4.30
C TYR A 39 5.80 -0.19 -5.27
N VAL A 40 6.77 0.71 -5.29
CA VAL A 40 6.77 1.85 -6.21
C VAL A 40 8.06 1.85 -7.02
N GLY A 41 8.08 2.62 -8.10
CA GLY A 41 9.24 2.70 -8.95
C GLY A 41 10.45 3.29 -8.23
N SER A 42 11.63 3.01 -8.75
CA SER A 42 12.88 3.49 -8.18
C SER A 42 12.85 5.02 -8.09
N GLY A 43 13.19 5.56 -6.93
CA GLY A 43 13.20 6.99 -6.69
C GLY A 43 11.85 7.60 -6.35
N GLU A 44 10.77 6.79 -6.31
CA GLU A 44 9.42 7.29 -6.06
C GLU A 44 8.94 7.14 -4.62
N LEU A 45 9.76 6.55 -3.76
CA LEU A 45 9.36 6.28 -2.38
C LEU A 45 8.88 7.54 -1.66
N GLY A 46 9.56 8.66 -1.85
CA GLY A 46 9.19 9.92 -1.21
C GLY A 46 7.78 10.39 -1.54
N ARG A 47 7.26 10.01 -2.71
CA ARG A 47 5.91 10.38 -3.13
C ARG A 47 4.83 9.74 -2.27
N VAL A 48 5.10 8.53 -1.77
CA VAL A 48 4.13 7.80 -0.96
C VAL A 48 4.43 7.88 0.54
N ILE A 49 5.63 8.30 0.92
CA ILE A 49 5.96 8.55 2.32
C ILE A 49 5.48 9.94 2.71
N GLY A 50 5.78 10.93 1.86
CA GLY A 50 5.39 12.30 2.10
C GLY A 50 6.21 13.00 3.17
N LYS A 51 5.98 14.29 3.31
CA LYS A 51 6.70 15.11 4.28
C LYS A 51 6.43 14.61 5.69
N GLN A 52 7.49 14.32 6.43
CA GLN A 52 7.40 13.82 7.81
C GLN A 52 6.57 12.53 7.93
N GLY A 53 6.48 11.76 6.85
CA GLY A 53 5.76 10.49 6.85
C GLY A 53 4.24 10.63 6.90
N ARG A 54 3.70 11.82 6.64
CA ARG A 54 2.26 12.06 6.76
C ARG A 54 1.43 11.27 5.74
N THR A 55 1.93 11.18 4.52
CA THR A 55 1.22 10.44 3.47
C THR A 55 1.19 8.95 3.80
N ALA A 56 2.33 8.40 4.23
CA ALA A 56 2.40 7.00 4.62
C ALA A 56 1.45 6.72 5.78
N ALA A 57 1.39 7.61 6.78
CA ALA A 57 0.49 7.46 7.91
C ALA A 57 -0.97 7.44 7.45
N ALA A 58 -1.32 8.33 6.52
CA ALA A 58 -2.68 8.38 5.97
C ALA A 58 -3.01 7.10 5.21
N LEU A 59 -2.06 6.60 4.41
CA LEU A 59 -2.27 5.35 3.67
C LEU A 59 -2.50 4.18 4.63
N ARG A 60 -1.73 4.11 5.71
CA ARG A 60 -1.90 3.06 6.71
C ARG A 60 -3.26 3.14 7.39
N THR A 61 -3.70 4.35 7.73
CA THR A 61 -5.01 4.54 8.34
C THR A 61 -6.12 4.10 7.40
N LEU A 62 -6.06 4.50 6.13
CA LEU A 62 -7.08 4.15 5.16
C LEU A 62 -7.10 2.65 4.87
N ALA A 63 -5.93 2.03 4.79
CA ALA A 63 -5.85 0.58 4.59
C ALA A 63 -6.48 -0.16 5.77
N SER A 64 -6.22 0.31 6.99
CA SER A 64 -6.77 -0.29 8.20
C SER A 64 -8.30 -0.17 8.24
N VAL A 65 -8.81 1.02 7.92
CA VAL A 65 -10.27 1.27 7.89
C VAL A 65 -10.93 0.39 6.83
N ALA A 66 -10.33 0.30 5.64
CA ALA A 66 -10.85 -0.57 4.59
C ALA A 66 -10.88 -2.03 5.03
N GLY A 67 -9.83 -2.46 5.75
CA GLY A 67 -9.77 -3.82 6.28
C GLY A 67 -10.88 -4.07 7.30
N GLU A 68 -11.14 -3.11 8.17
CA GLU A 68 -12.19 -3.23 9.18
C GLU A 68 -13.56 -3.47 8.53
N LYS A 69 -13.81 -2.83 7.41
CA LYS A 69 -15.06 -3.04 6.67
C LYS A 69 -15.24 -4.50 6.26
N GLU A 70 -14.14 -5.19 6.04
CA GLU A 70 -14.16 -6.60 5.64
C GLU A 70 -13.90 -7.55 6.81
N GLY A 71 -13.88 -7.02 8.02
CA GLY A 71 -13.58 -7.84 9.20
C GLY A 71 -12.15 -8.34 9.23
N LYS A 72 -11.22 -7.61 8.64
CA LYS A 72 -9.81 -8.00 8.53
C LYS A 72 -8.90 -7.05 9.27
N SER A 73 -7.85 -7.61 9.87
CA SER A 73 -6.74 -6.83 10.39
C SER A 73 -5.74 -6.66 9.25
N VAL A 74 -5.33 -5.44 8.97
CA VAL A 74 -4.43 -5.12 7.85
C VAL A 74 -3.20 -4.39 8.32
N THR A 75 -2.04 -4.83 7.83
CA THR A 75 -0.76 -4.14 7.99
C THR A 75 -0.29 -3.72 6.60
N LEU A 76 0.12 -2.47 6.45
CA LEU A 76 0.67 -1.96 5.19
C LEU A 76 2.17 -1.75 5.35
N GLU A 77 2.94 -2.34 4.42
CA GLU A 77 4.37 -2.08 4.31
C GLU A 77 4.64 -1.41 2.98
N ILE A 78 5.44 -0.35 3.00
CA ILE A 78 5.82 0.41 1.80
C ILE A 78 7.27 0.10 1.51
N ARG A 79 7.54 -0.35 0.28
CA ARG A 79 8.87 -0.78 -0.12
C ARG A 79 9.38 0.02 -1.30
N ASP A 80 10.67 0.36 -1.26
CA ASP A 80 11.33 1.12 -2.32
C ASP A 80 11.91 0.21 -3.41
N THR A 81 11.94 -1.09 -3.16
CA THR A 81 12.47 -2.04 -4.14
C THR A 81 11.36 -2.39 -5.12
N PRO A 82 11.60 -2.29 -6.44
CA PRO A 82 10.58 -2.68 -7.40
C PRO A 82 10.15 -4.13 -7.21
N TYR A 83 8.89 -4.37 -7.47
CA TYR A 83 8.32 -5.71 -7.36
C TYR A 83 9.01 -6.67 -8.34
N LYS A 84 9.37 -7.84 -7.83
CA LYS A 84 9.95 -8.90 -8.68
C LYS A 84 8.96 -10.06 -8.75
N ASP A 85 8.66 -10.46 -9.97
CA ASP A 85 7.77 -11.60 -10.24
C ASP A 85 8.43 -12.92 -9.88
#